data_df71ce55051ae006a85c256189c40c74
#
_entry.id   df71ce55051ae006a85c256189c40c74
#
_cell.length_a   1.000
_cell.length_b   1.000
_cell.length_c   1.000
_cell.angle_alpha   90.00
_cell.angle_beta   90.00
_cell.angle_gamma   90.00
#
_symmetry.space_group_name_H-M   'P 1'
#
loop_
_entity.id
_entity.type
_entity.pdbx_description
1 polymer ?
#
loop_
_entity_poly.entity_id
_entity_poly.type
_entity_poly.pdbx_seq_one_letter_code
_entity_poly.pdbx_strand_id
1 'polypeptide(L)'
;MAQRPDVIIIGAGLAGLSAARTLQARGVPSLIFEASDRIGGRVATDLVDGFRIDRGFQVLLDSYPEARRGLDLAALDLRPFAPGALLHRGGGRFGRIGDPLRAPLDGVRSLTSGAFTLGDAFRVLGLRAASAAAHDAPMRTEGPTTLEALRARGFSAQAIEA
;
A
#
# COMPACT_ATOMS: atom_id res chain seq x y z
N MET A 1 33.14 -15.57 -23.85
CA MET A 1 33.72 -14.56 -22.93
C MET A 1 32.60 -14.02 -22.10
N ALA A 2 32.67 -14.02 -20.77
CA ALA A 2 31.67 -13.40 -19.92
C ALA A 2 31.70 -11.89 -20.15
N GLN A 3 30.57 -11.32 -20.51
CA GLN A 3 30.44 -9.87 -20.74
C GLN A 3 30.68 -9.13 -19.41
N ARG A 4 31.57 -8.15 -19.43
CA ARG A 4 31.86 -7.34 -18.24
C ARG A 4 30.62 -6.49 -17.91
N PRO A 5 30.10 -6.51 -16.64
CA PRO A 5 28.95 -5.71 -16.30
C PRO A 5 29.30 -4.21 -16.29
N ASP A 6 28.43 -3.40 -16.83
CA ASP A 6 28.54 -1.93 -16.79
C ASP A 6 28.02 -1.35 -15.48
N VAL A 7 27.09 -2.07 -14.82
CA VAL A 7 26.44 -1.65 -13.58
C VAL A 7 26.48 -2.79 -12.56
N ILE A 8 26.82 -2.45 -11.33
CA ILE A 8 26.72 -3.34 -10.17
C ILE A 8 25.55 -2.89 -9.29
N ILE A 9 24.67 -3.83 -8.96
CA ILE A 9 23.52 -3.61 -8.09
C ILE A 9 23.77 -4.35 -6.77
N ILE A 10 23.64 -3.67 -5.66
CA ILE A 10 23.78 -4.25 -4.33
C ILE A 10 22.40 -4.52 -3.74
N GLY A 11 22.11 -5.80 -3.51
CA GLY A 11 20.83 -6.29 -2.99
C GLY A 11 19.84 -6.74 -4.06
N ALA A 12 19.31 -7.95 -3.93
CA ALA A 12 18.32 -8.56 -4.80
C ALA A 12 16.89 -8.51 -4.21
N GLY A 13 16.55 -7.44 -3.48
CA GLY A 13 15.17 -7.12 -3.13
C GLY A 13 14.40 -6.51 -4.31
N LEU A 14 13.14 -6.13 -4.11
CA LEU A 14 12.28 -5.56 -5.17
C LEU A 14 12.94 -4.40 -5.92
N ALA A 15 13.61 -3.50 -5.22
CA ALA A 15 14.27 -2.35 -5.83
C ALA A 15 15.42 -2.78 -6.75
N GLY A 16 16.31 -3.67 -6.27
CA GLY A 16 17.43 -4.16 -7.07
C GLY A 16 16.97 -4.98 -8.28
N LEU A 17 15.97 -5.83 -8.12
CA LEU A 17 15.40 -6.60 -9.23
C LEU A 17 14.71 -5.70 -10.26
N SER A 18 13.99 -4.65 -9.82
CA SER A 18 13.38 -3.67 -10.72
C SER A 18 14.42 -2.86 -11.48
N ALA A 19 15.52 -2.47 -10.82
CA ALA A 19 16.64 -1.79 -11.47
C ALA A 19 17.29 -2.69 -12.52
N ALA A 20 17.60 -3.94 -12.19
CA ALA A 20 18.19 -4.90 -13.13
C ALA A 20 17.29 -5.13 -14.34
N ARG A 21 15.99 -5.31 -14.14
CA ARG A 21 15.02 -5.48 -15.22
C ARG A 21 14.98 -4.25 -16.14
N THR A 22 15.03 -3.06 -15.56
CA THR A 22 15.05 -1.80 -16.32
C THR A 22 16.32 -1.67 -17.14
N LEU A 23 17.48 -2.01 -16.60
CA LEU A 23 18.76 -2.01 -17.29
C LEU A 23 18.77 -3.07 -18.42
N GLN A 24 18.30 -4.27 -18.14
CA GLN A 24 18.18 -5.34 -19.14
C GLN A 24 17.31 -4.92 -20.33
N ALA A 25 16.16 -4.27 -20.07
CA ALA A 25 15.29 -3.77 -21.12
C ALA A 25 15.94 -2.68 -21.99
N ARG A 26 16.99 -2.04 -21.48
CA ARG A 26 17.80 -1.03 -22.19
C ARG A 26 19.10 -1.61 -22.78
N GLY A 27 19.31 -2.90 -22.70
CA GLY A 27 20.52 -3.56 -23.18
C GLY A 27 21.77 -3.26 -22.36
N VAL A 28 21.63 -2.77 -21.12
CA VAL A 28 22.77 -2.45 -20.23
C VAL A 28 23.10 -3.67 -19.38
N PRO A 29 24.32 -4.28 -19.54
CA PRO A 29 24.76 -5.39 -18.74
C PRO A 29 24.87 -5.02 -17.26
N SER A 30 24.23 -5.79 -16.38
CA SER A 30 24.29 -5.55 -14.95
C SER A 30 24.53 -6.84 -14.17
N LEU A 31 25.14 -6.71 -12.99
CA LEU A 31 25.38 -7.80 -12.06
C LEU A 31 24.80 -7.43 -10.70
N ILE A 32 24.05 -8.38 -10.10
CA ILE A 32 23.47 -8.21 -8.78
C ILE A 32 24.29 -9.00 -7.75
N PHE A 33 24.66 -8.34 -6.66
CA PHE A 33 25.20 -9.00 -5.47
C PHE A 33 24.14 -9.01 -4.38
N GLU A 34 23.86 -10.20 -3.85
CA GLU A 34 22.94 -10.42 -2.72
C GLU A 34 23.70 -11.01 -1.56
N ALA A 35 23.48 -10.49 -0.35
CA ALA A 35 24.17 -10.95 0.85
C ALA A 35 23.55 -12.22 1.45
N SER A 36 22.26 -12.46 1.17
CA SER A 36 21.54 -13.64 1.64
C SER A 36 21.67 -14.80 0.65
N ASP A 37 21.17 -15.96 1.04
CA ASP A 37 21.16 -17.21 0.25
C ASP A 37 20.07 -17.20 -0.85
N ARG A 38 19.23 -16.15 -0.90
CA ARG A 38 18.11 -16.05 -1.85
C ARG A 38 17.75 -14.61 -2.21
N ILE A 39 17.07 -14.46 -3.33
CA ILE A 39 16.50 -13.20 -3.79
C ILE A 39 15.16 -12.90 -3.09
N GLY A 40 14.69 -11.64 -3.18
CA GLY A 40 13.38 -11.19 -2.69
C GLY A 40 13.46 -10.25 -1.51
N GLY A 41 14.52 -10.31 -0.70
CA GLY A 41 14.68 -9.43 0.47
C GLY A 41 13.52 -9.57 1.45
N ARG A 42 12.80 -8.48 1.73
CA ARG A 42 11.67 -8.45 2.68
C ARG A 42 10.39 -9.11 2.17
N VAL A 43 10.24 -9.35 0.87
CA VAL A 43 9.11 -10.09 0.28
C VAL A 43 9.36 -11.60 0.22
N ALA A 44 10.26 -12.11 1.02
CA ALA A 44 10.54 -13.52 1.09
C ALA A 44 9.58 -14.22 2.05
N THR A 45 9.14 -15.42 1.68
CA THR A 45 8.31 -16.31 2.50
C THR A 45 9.12 -17.55 2.87
N ASP A 46 9.12 -17.92 4.14
CA ASP A 46 9.70 -19.16 4.65
C ASP A 46 8.63 -20.25 4.73
N LEU A 47 9.03 -21.47 4.43
CA LEU A 47 8.20 -22.64 4.66
C LEU A 47 8.73 -23.38 5.90
N VAL A 48 7.97 -23.34 6.99
CA VAL A 48 8.34 -23.95 8.27
C VAL A 48 7.21 -24.88 8.71
N ASP A 49 7.49 -26.16 8.84
CA ASP A 49 6.53 -27.19 9.25
C ASP A 49 5.21 -27.17 8.45
N GLY A 50 5.29 -26.86 7.14
CA GLY A 50 4.12 -26.76 6.27
C GLY A 50 3.42 -25.41 6.29
N PHE A 51 3.79 -24.50 7.17
CA PHE A 51 3.27 -23.13 7.22
C PHE A 51 4.08 -22.18 6.35
N ARG A 52 3.39 -21.26 5.68
CA ARG A 52 4.02 -20.16 4.95
C ARG A 52 4.12 -18.96 5.88
N ILE A 53 5.35 -18.58 6.20
CA ILE A 53 5.64 -17.45 7.11
C ILE A 53 6.34 -16.36 6.32
N ASP A 54 5.66 -15.25 6.12
CA ASP A 54 6.21 -14.10 5.44
C ASP A 54 7.19 -13.34 6.34
N ARG A 55 8.35 -12.97 5.80
CA ARG A 55 9.39 -12.23 6.55
C ARG A 55 9.04 -10.77 6.78
N GLY A 56 8.09 -10.24 6.05
CA GLY A 56 7.66 -8.86 6.15
C GLY A 56 6.18 -8.71 5.93
N PHE A 57 5.73 -7.46 5.94
CA PHE A 57 4.34 -7.11 5.68
C PHE A 57 4.00 -7.35 4.21
N GLN A 58 3.11 -8.27 3.94
CA GLN A 58 2.77 -8.76 2.60
C GLN A 58 1.43 -8.21 2.09
N VAL A 59 1.26 -6.90 2.17
CA VAL A 59 0.13 -6.23 1.53
C VAL A 59 0.59 -5.47 0.31
N LEU A 60 0.00 -5.79 -0.83
CA LEU A 60 0.23 -5.09 -2.08
C LEU A 60 -0.90 -4.10 -2.35
N LEU A 61 -0.54 -2.84 -2.58
CA LEU A 61 -1.47 -1.84 -3.10
C LEU A 61 -1.45 -1.93 -4.64
N ASP A 62 -2.46 -2.56 -5.20
CA ASP A 62 -2.59 -2.79 -6.65
C ASP A 62 -2.82 -1.51 -7.46
N SER A 63 -3.12 -0.39 -6.79
CA SER A 63 -3.30 0.93 -7.41
C SER A 63 -1.98 1.62 -7.76
N TYR A 64 -0.84 1.15 -7.27
CA TYR A 64 0.45 1.74 -7.63
C TYR A 64 0.77 1.53 -9.12
N PRO A 65 0.98 2.61 -9.91
CA PRO A 65 1.27 2.49 -11.33
C PRO A 65 2.49 1.62 -11.61
N GLU A 66 3.54 1.76 -10.81
CA GLU A 66 4.77 0.99 -10.98
C GLU A 66 4.61 -0.50 -10.64
N ALA A 67 3.73 -0.84 -9.70
CA ALA A 67 3.39 -2.24 -9.42
C ALA A 67 2.72 -2.88 -10.63
N ARG A 68 1.77 -2.19 -11.26
CA ARG A 68 1.08 -2.64 -12.47
C ARG A 68 2.00 -2.79 -13.68
N ARG A 69 3.02 -1.91 -13.81
CA ARG A 69 4.00 -1.99 -14.89
C ARG A 69 5.07 -3.04 -14.65
N GLY A 70 5.44 -3.22 -13.39
CA GLY A 70 6.60 -4.02 -12.98
C GLY A 70 6.27 -5.46 -12.59
N LEU A 71 5.04 -5.77 -12.21
CA LEU A 71 4.63 -7.07 -11.71
C LEU A 71 3.54 -7.69 -12.59
N ASP A 72 3.59 -9.00 -12.76
CA ASP A 72 2.47 -9.76 -13.30
C ASP A 72 1.45 -10.01 -12.16
N LEU A 73 0.52 -9.07 -11.98
CA LEU A 73 -0.47 -9.14 -10.91
C LEU A 73 -1.40 -10.34 -11.06
N ALA A 74 -1.62 -10.85 -12.28
CA ALA A 74 -2.46 -12.01 -12.51
C ALA A 74 -1.78 -13.29 -12.00
N ALA A 75 -0.47 -13.39 -12.17
CA ALA A 75 0.32 -14.54 -11.70
C ALA A 75 0.49 -14.57 -10.17
N LEU A 76 0.23 -13.47 -9.47
CA LEU A 76 0.42 -13.39 -8.01
C LEU A 76 -0.72 -14.01 -7.20
N ASP A 77 -1.83 -14.42 -7.82
CA ASP A 77 -3.03 -14.96 -7.13
C ASP A 77 -3.46 -14.10 -5.93
N LEU A 78 -3.54 -12.78 -6.16
CA LEU A 78 -3.84 -11.81 -5.10
C LEU A 78 -5.20 -12.07 -4.47
N ARG A 79 -5.27 -12.00 -3.15
CA ARG A 79 -6.51 -12.11 -2.38
C ARG A 79 -6.91 -10.74 -1.85
N PRO A 80 -8.04 -10.15 -2.31
CA PRO A 80 -8.46 -8.85 -1.86
C PRO A 80 -8.92 -8.89 -0.39
N PHE A 81 -8.55 -7.88 0.37
CA PHE A 81 -9.12 -7.65 1.69
C PHE A 81 -10.56 -7.10 1.59
N ALA A 82 -11.36 -7.39 2.62
CA ALA A 82 -12.64 -6.72 2.77
C ALA A 82 -12.42 -5.20 2.88
N PRO A 83 -13.20 -4.38 2.14
CA PRO A 83 -12.98 -2.94 2.08
C PRO A 83 -13.48 -2.24 3.35
N GLY A 84 -12.68 -2.28 4.41
CA GLY A 84 -13.02 -1.69 5.69
C GLY A 84 -12.00 -2.01 6.78
N ALA A 85 -12.33 -1.59 7.99
CA ALA A 85 -11.52 -1.83 9.18
C ALA A 85 -12.39 -2.16 10.39
N LEU A 86 -11.82 -2.83 11.38
CA LEU A 86 -12.38 -2.98 12.70
C LEU A 86 -11.69 -2.00 13.65
N LEU A 87 -12.47 -1.09 14.22
CA LEU A 87 -12.01 -0.14 15.20
C LEU A 87 -12.26 -0.65 16.60
N HIS A 88 -11.20 -0.86 17.39
CA HIS A 88 -11.33 -1.22 18.79
C HIS A 88 -11.73 0.00 19.63
N ARG A 89 -12.82 -0.10 20.38
CA ARG A 89 -13.40 1.00 21.16
C ARG A 89 -13.23 0.87 22.67
N GLY A 90 -12.35 0.01 23.11
CA GLY A 90 -12.19 -0.32 24.50
C GLY A 90 -13.25 -1.29 25.02
N GLY A 91 -12.98 -1.95 26.16
CA GLY A 91 -13.91 -2.91 26.80
C GLY A 91 -14.33 -4.08 25.90
N GLY A 92 -13.47 -4.53 24.99
CA GLY A 92 -13.77 -5.62 24.05
C GLY A 92 -14.79 -5.28 22.95
N ARG A 93 -15.19 -4.01 22.80
CA ARG A 93 -16.14 -3.59 21.77
C ARG A 93 -15.41 -3.19 20.50
N PHE A 94 -15.98 -3.58 19.36
CA PHE A 94 -15.49 -3.23 18.03
C PHE A 94 -16.57 -2.49 17.24
N GLY A 95 -16.15 -1.43 16.56
CA GLY A 95 -16.92 -0.77 15.51
C GLY A 95 -16.40 -1.23 14.14
N ARG A 96 -17.29 -1.40 13.17
CA ARG A 96 -16.90 -1.67 11.79
C ARG A 96 -16.95 -0.37 10.99
N ILE A 97 -15.89 -0.11 10.24
CA ILE A 97 -15.80 0.98 9.28
C ILE A 97 -15.71 0.35 7.90
N GLY A 98 -16.58 0.73 6.97
CA GLY A 98 -16.58 0.22 5.60
C GLY A 98 -16.52 1.34 4.56
N ASP A 99 -15.94 1.03 3.40
CA ASP A 99 -15.98 1.91 2.23
C ASP A 99 -17.41 1.90 1.66
N PRO A 100 -18.15 3.01 1.68
CA PRO A 100 -19.55 3.05 1.24
C PRO A 100 -19.71 2.75 -0.27
N LEU A 101 -18.67 2.93 -1.06
CA LEU A 101 -18.70 2.66 -2.50
C LEU A 101 -18.43 1.19 -2.83
N ARG A 102 -17.65 0.49 -2.00
CA ARG A 102 -17.30 -0.91 -2.20
C ARG A 102 -18.13 -1.86 -1.35
N ALA A 103 -18.60 -1.41 -0.17
CA ALA A 103 -19.41 -2.15 0.77
C ALA A 103 -20.51 -1.23 1.35
N PRO A 104 -21.60 -0.95 0.62
CA PRO A 104 -22.62 0.02 1.01
C PRO A 104 -23.24 -0.23 2.40
N LEU A 105 -23.51 -1.48 2.73
CA LEU A 105 -24.06 -1.86 4.05
C LEU A 105 -23.09 -1.57 5.19
N ASP A 106 -21.80 -1.81 4.99
CA ASP A 106 -20.78 -1.50 5.98
C ASP A 106 -20.50 0.00 6.04
N GLY A 107 -20.65 0.72 4.93
CA GLY A 107 -20.64 2.18 4.89
C GLY A 107 -21.73 2.80 5.76
N VAL A 108 -22.95 2.28 5.69
CA VAL A 108 -24.07 2.73 6.57
C VAL A 108 -23.76 2.37 8.03
N ARG A 109 -23.29 1.17 8.31
CA ARG A 109 -22.89 0.76 9.66
C ARG A 109 -21.76 1.62 10.25
N SER A 110 -20.90 2.19 9.41
CA SER A 110 -19.84 3.12 9.84
C SER A 110 -20.41 4.33 10.55
N LEU A 111 -21.57 4.84 10.14
CA LEU A 111 -22.26 5.98 10.78
C LEU A 111 -22.78 5.62 12.18
N THR A 112 -23.16 4.36 12.40
CA THR A 112 -23.61 3.88 13.72
C THR A 112 -22.43 3.46 14.61
N SER A 113 -21.23 3.34 14.05
CA SER A 113 -20.02 3.02 14.82
C SER A 113 -19.60 4.12 15.79
N GLY A 114 -20.09 5.37 15.58
CA GLY A 114 -19.69 6.55 16.33
C GLY A 114 -18.25 7.02 16.04
N ALA A 115 -17.60 6.46 15.00
CA ALA A 115 -16.28 6.91 14.55
C ALA A 115 -16.38 8.12 13.61
N PHE A 116 -17.48 8.25 12.87
CA PHE A 116 -17.68 9.27 11.85
C PHE A 116 -19.04 9.93 11.98
N THR A 117 -19.08 11.22 11.70
CA THR A 117 -20.31 11.95 11.46
C THR A 117 -20.70 11.88 9.98
N LEU A 118 -21.96 12.22 9.64
CA LEU A 118 -22.37 12.39 8.24
C LEU A 118 -21.49 13.42 7.52
N GLY A 119 -21.13 14.50 8.20
CA GLY A 119 -20.23 15.52 7.67
C GLY A 119 -18.86 14.96 7.32
N ASP A 120 -18.31 14.06 8.15
CA ASP A 120 -17.02 13.41 7.87
C ASP A 120 -17.11 12.49 6.67
N ALA A 121 -18.23 11.76 6.50
CA ALA A 121 -18.45 10.91 5.34
C ALA A 121 -18.41 11.72 4.03
N PHE A 122 -19.05 12.89 3.97
CA PHE A 122 -18.96 13.79 2.81
C PHE A 122 -17.55 14.33 2.60
N ARG A 123 -16.81 14.64 3.66
CA ARG A 123 -15.41 15.10 3.58
C ARG A 123 -14.49 14.00 3.03
N VAL A 124 -14.69 12.75 3.44
CA VAL A 124 -13.95 11.61 2.90
C VAL A 124 -14.20 11.45 1.39
N LEU A 125 -15.45 11.57 0.95
CA LEU A 125 -15.79 11.52 -0.49
C LEU A 125 -15.12 12.67 -1.26
N GLY A 126 -15.15 13.88 -0.72
CA GLY A 126 -14.48 15.05 -1.29
C GLY A 126 -12.96 14.86 -1.36
N LEU A 127 -12.35 14.33 -0.31
CA LEU A 127 -10.91 14.04 -0.27
C LEU A 127 -10.53 12.98 -1.31
N ARG A 128 -11.34 11.94 -1.45
CA ARG A 128 -11.16 10.89 -2.46
C ARG A 128 -11.22 11.45 -3.89
N ALA A 129 -12.21 12.31 -4.16
CA ALA A 129 -12.33 12.96 -5.47
C ALA A 129 -11.12 13.86 -5.77
N ALA A 130 -10.69 14.65 -4.80
CA ALA A 130 -9.50 15.49 -4.92
C ALA A 130 -8.22 14.67 -5.15
N SER A 131 -8.06 13.56 -4.43
CA SER A 131 -6.90 12.66 -4.60
C SER A 131 -6.90 11.97 -5.97
N ALA A 132 -8.07 11.60 -6.49
CA ALA A 132 -8.18 11.03 -7.83
C ALA A 132 -7.81 12.06 -8.91
N ALA A 133 -8.21 13.32 -8.74
CA ALA A 133 -7.87 14.41 -9.66
C ALA A 133 -6.37 14.79 -9.60
N ALA A 134 -5.72 14.56 -8.46
CA ALA A 134 -4.30 14.89 -8.24
C ALA A 134 -3.35 13.71 -8.48
N HIS A 135 -3.82 12.65 -9.12
CA HIS A 135 -3.07 11.39 -9.29
C HIS A 135 -1.67 11.58 -9.92
N ASP A 136 -1.55 12.52 -10.85
CA ASP A 136 -0.28 12.81 -11.56
C ASP A 136 0.45 14.05 -10.98
N ALA A 137 -0.04 14.63 -9.88
CA ALA A 137 0.63 15.78 -9.29
C ALA A 137 1.97 15.36 -8.65
N PRO A 138 3.04 16.14 -8.86
CA PRO A 138 4.32 15.85 -8.25
C PRO A 138 4.20 15.86 -6.73
N MET A 139 4.82 14.87 -6.10
CA MET A 139 4.84 14.75 -4.64
C MET A 139 5.57 15.96 -4.05
N ARG A 140 4.85 16.80 -3.31
CA ARG A 140 5.47 17.97 -2.65
C ARG A 140 6.26 17.48 -1.44
N THR A 141 7.50 17.94 -1.32
CA THR A 141 8.40 17.59 -0.22
C THR A 141 8.01 18.25 1.10
N GLU A 142 7.27 19.36 1.03
CA GLU A 142 6.80 20.10 2.19
C GLU A 142 5.29 20.35 2.09
N GLY A 143 4.57 20.08 3.16
CA GLY A 143 3.14 20.26 3.28
C GLY A 143 2.69 20.20 4.73
N PRO A 144 1.43 20.49 5.02
CA PRO A 144 0.90 20.34 6.37
C PRO A 144 0.97 18.86 6.80
N THR A 145 1.11 18.62 8.09
CA THR A 145 0.96 17.28 8.64
C THR A 145 -0.45 16.74 8.35
N THR A 146 -0.60 15.41 8.38
CA THR A 146 -1.92 14.77 8.20
C THR A 146 -2.96 15.34 9.16
N LEU A 147 -2.58 15.57 10.42
CA LEU A 147 -3.46 16.15 11.44
C LEU A 147 -3.92 17.57 11.09
N GLU A 148 -3.01 18.43 10.69
CA GLU A 148 -3.32 19.80 10.26
C GLU A 148 -4.21 19.80 9.04
N ALA A 149 -3.94 18.95 8.07
CA ALA A 149 -4.71 18.81 6.85
C ALA A 149 -6.16 18.34 7.11
N LEU A 150 -6.35 17.40 8.04
CA LEU A 150 -7.68 16.93 8.43
C LEU A 150 -8.44 17.99 9.21
N ARG A 151 -7.79 18.69 10.16
CA ARG A 151 -8.39 19.80 10.90
C ARG A 151 -8.80 20.95 9.98
N ALA A 152 -7.95 21.35 9.05
CA ALA A 152 -8.23 22.39 8.08
C ALA A 152 -9.43 22.06 7.18
N ARG A 153 -9.66 20.76 6.93
CA ARG A 153 -10.84 20.28 6.20
C ARG A 153 -12.08 20.10 7.07
N GLY A 154 -11.98 20.41 8.37
CA GLY A 154 -13.11 20.40 9.31
C GLY A 154 -13.55 18.99 9.74
N PHE A 155 -12.69 18.00 9.67
CA PHE A 155 -12.98 16.67 10.23
C PHE A 155 -13.25 16.75 11.74
N SER A 156 -14.20 15.95 12.21
CA SER A 156 -14.51 15.86 13.64
C SER A 156 -13.34 15.27 14.44
N ALA A 157 -13.26 15.60 15.73
CA ALA A 157 -12.27 14.99 16.62
C ALA A 157 -12.37 13.46 16.63
N GLN A 158 -13.59 12.92 16.61
CA GLN A 158 -13.86 11.49 16.55
C GLN A 158 -13.25 10.82 15.31
N ALA A 159 -13.38 11.48 14.14
CA ALA A 159 -12.84 10.96 12.88
C ALA A 159 -11.31 11.09 12.81
N ILE A 160 -10.71 12.02 13.52
CA ILE A 160 -9.27 12.22 13.59
C ILE A 160 -8.61 11.19 14.52
N GLU A 161 -9.32 10.77 15.58
CA GLU A 161 -8.82 9.81 16.57
C GLU A 161 -9.11 8.34 16.20
N ALA A 162 -9.95 8.09 15.19
CA ALA A 162 -10.29 6.75 14.70
C ALA A 162 -9.24 6.18 13.75
#